data_7a0bb22cc62fc84639adab97a7f68b21
#
_entry.id   7a0bb22cc62fc84639adab97a7f68b21
#
_cell.length_a   1.000
_cell.length_b   1.000
_cell.length_c   1.000
_cell.angle_alpha   90.00
_cell.angle_beta   90.00
_cell.angle_gamma   90.00
#
_symmetry.space_group_name_H-M   'P 1'
#
loop_
_entity.id
_entity.type
_entity.pdbx_description
1 polymer ?
#
loop_
_entity_poly.entity_id
_entity_poly.type
_entity_poly.pdbx_seq_one_letter_code
_entity_poly.pdbx_strand_id
1 'polypeptide(L)'
;MTLEEWKRTGSYVSYQNRKIFLKEEGNGENLLLIHGFPTASFDWEKIWRPLSKSRRLIACDLLGFGFSSKPKIDYTIFLQADMIEKLLSDKGIQEVKILAHDLGDTVAQELLARFIDRKNSGENGLNIKAITLLNGGIFPESHRPRFIQKLLHSPLGWILSQLMNRKSFQKSFSAVFGTNTKPSLEELDRFWELVASDGGTKIAHKLIRYIQERKTNRERWVGAILDSPIPIRMINGMEDPVSGAHLVKRYKELSSSADIVELPGIGHYPQVEAPNLVLKFVL
;
A
#
# COMPACT_ATOMS: atom_id res chain seq x y z
N MET A 1 -7.41 18.04 0.42
CA MET A 1 -6.13 18.68 -0.01
C MET A 1 -6.00 18.48 -1.51
N THR A 2 -5.48 19.47 -2.27
CA THR A 2 -5.21 19.28 -3.72
C THR A 2 -3.94 18.46 -3.93
N LEU A 3 -3.75 17.89 -5.13
CA LEU A 3 -2.53 17.15 -5.45
C LEU A 3 -1.30 18.08 -5.48
N GLU A 4 -1.48 19.33 -5.95
CA GLU A 4 -0.42 20.35 -5.91
C GLU A 4 -0.03 20.72 -4.48
N GLU A 5 -1.02 20.89 -3.58
CA GLU A 5 -0.77 21.16 -2.18
C GLU A 5 -0.04 19.99 -1.51
N TRP A 6 -0.45 18.73 -1.82
CA TRP A 6 0.23 17.54 -1.35
C TRP A 6 1.70 17.54 -1.74
N LYS A 7 1.98 17.75 -3.02
CA LYS A 7 3.35 17.80 -3.57
C LYS A 7 4.17 18.93 -2.95
N ARG A 8 3.60 20.14 -2.86
CA ARG A 8 4.28 21.34 -2.35
C ARG A 8 4.64 21.24 -0.87
N THR A 9 3.81 20.58 -0.08
CA THR A 9 4.02 20.40 1.37
C THR A 9 4.76 19.10 1.71
N GLY A 10 5.14 18.31 0.73
CA GLY A 10 6.05 17.19 0.87
C GLY A 10 7.51 17.62 0.69
N SER A 11 8.41 16.68 0.84
CA SER A 11 9.86 16.84 0.68
C SER A 11 10.43 15.68 -0.13
N TYR A 12 11.72 15.75 -0.44
CA TYR A 12 12.43 14.65 -1.09
C TYR A 12 13.62 14.22 -0.24
N VAL A 13 13.78 12.91 -0.08
CA VAL A 13 14.95 12.30 0.54
C VAL A 13 15.69 11.45 -0.50
N SER A 14 16.95 11.14 -0.25
CA SER A 14 17.76 10.31 -1.16
C SER A 14 17.82 8.88 -0.63
N TYR A 15 17.54 7.91 -1.49
CA TYR A 15 17.81 6.49 -1.27
C TYR A 15 18.61 5.93 -2.43
N GLN A 16 19.85 5.51 -2.20
CA GLN A 16 20.77 5.01 -3.24
C GLN A 16 20.85 5.96 -4.47
N ASN A 17 21.05 7.25 -4.25
CA ASN A 17 21.06 8.31 -5.29
C ASN A 17 19.74 8.48 -6.06
N ARG A 18 18.61 8.03 -5.52
CA ARG A 18 17.27 8.17 -6.10
C ARG A 18 16.43 9.05 -5.21
N LYS A 19 15.63 9.94 -5.82
CA LYS A 19 14.70 10.80 -5.09
C LYS A 19 13.48 10.01 -4.65
N ILE A 20 13.16 10.05 -3.38
CA ILE A 20 11.96 9.49 -2.77
C ILE A 20 11.13 10.64 -2.24
N PHE A 21 9.89 10.75 -2.72
CA PHE A 21 8.94 11.71 -2.18
C PHE A 21 8.47 11.28 -0.79
N LEU A 22 8.48 12.22 0.13
CA LEU A 22 8.13 12.01 1.52
C LEU A 22 7.14 13.08 1.99
N LYS A 23 6.10 12.64 2.64
CA LYS A 23 5.11 13.49 3.30
C LYS A 23 5.12 13.21 4.80
N GLU A 24 5.30 14.25 5.61
CA GLU A 24 5.24 14.17 7.07
C GLU A 24 4.37 15.29 7.62
N GLU A 25 3.61 15.00 8.67
CA GLU A 25 2.80 15.99 9.37
C GLU A 25 2.42 15.48 10.77
N GLY A 26 2.19 16.41 11.71
CA GLY A 26 1.70 16.12 13.05
C GLY A 26 2.79 15.75 14.04
N ASN A 27 2.37 15.51 15.27
CA ASN A 27 3.22 15.15 16.41
C ASN A 27 2.54 14.02 17.20
N GLY A 28 3.33 13.23 17.92
CA GLY A 28 2.84 12.11 18.72
C GLY A 28 3.41 10.78 18.27
N GLU A 29 2.64 9.71 18.43
CA GLU A 29 3.06 8.35 18.03
C GLU A 29 3.26 8.27 16.52
N ASN A 30 4.36 7.64 16.08
CA ASN A 30 4.66 7.52 14.66
C ASN A 30 3.69 6.56 13.98
N LEU A 31 3.02 7.02 12.93
CA LEU A 31 2.21 6.21 12.04
C LEU A 31 2.81 6.23 10.62
N LEU A 32 3.33 5.10 10.19
CA LEU A 32 3.83 4.88 8.83
C LEU A 32 2.66 4.47 7.94
N LEU A 33 2.43 5.23 6.85
CA LEU A 33 1.38 4.93 5.88
C LEU A 33 2.01 4.44 4.56
N ILE A 34 1.67 3.20 4.13
CA ILE A 34 2.27 2.55 2.96
C ILE A 34 1.18 2.33 1.91
N HIS A 35 1.26 3.06 0.80
CA HIS A 35 0.26 3.01 -0.28
C HIS A 35 0.35 1.74 -1.15
N GLY A 36 -0.65 1.55 -2.01
CA GLY A 36 -0.78 0.43 -2.92
C GLY A 36 -0.41 0.70 -4.38
N PHE A 37 -0.60 -0.33 -5.22
CA PHE A 37 -0.49 -0.25 -6.67
C PHE A 37 -1.84 0.18 -7.28
N PRO A 38 -1.88 1.02 -8.31
CA PRO A 38 -0.75 1.67 -9.00
C PRO A 38 -0.51 3.11 -8.55
N THR A 39 -1.10 3.55 -7.46
CA THR A 39 -1.19 4.94 -7.00
C THR A 39 0.03 5.40 -6.19
N ALA A 40 -0.15 6.24 -5.17
CA ALA A 40 0.91 6.87 -4.41
C ALA A 40 0.43 7.27 -3.01
N SER A 41 1.29 7.89 -2.21
CA SER A 41 0.95 8.34 -0.85
C SER A 41 -0.24 9.31 -0.78
N PHE A 42 -0.62 9.92 -1.88
CA PHE A 42 -1.83 10.76 -1.98
C PHE A 42 -3.14 10.00 -1.69
N ASP A 43 -3.13 8.67 -1.75
CA ASP A 43 -4.27 7.82 -1.37
C ASP A 43 -4.78 8.12 0.06
N TRP A 44 -3.91 8.65 0.91
CA TRP A 44 -4.16 8.97 2.30
C TRP A 44 -4.78 10.35 2.53
N GLU A 45 -4.96 11.15 1.49
CA GLU A 45 -5.36 12.56 1.55
C GLU A 45 -6.60 12.81 2.42
N LYS A 46 -7.64 11.97 2.28
CA LYS A 46 -8.91 12.16 3.00
C LYS A 46 -8.81 11.88 4.52
N ILE A 47 -7.87 11.04 4.92
CA ILE A 47 -7.65 10.70 6.34
C ILE A 47 -6.43 11.42 6.95
N TRP A 48 -5.63 12.12 6.12
CA TRP A 48 -4.36 12.71 6.52
C TRP A 48 -4.51 13.73 7.65
N ARG A 49 -5.27 14.80 7.40
CA ARG A 49 -5.46 15.88 8.40
C ARG A 49 -6.14 15.41 9.70
N PRO A 50 -7.17 14.57 9.69
CA PRO A 50 -7.71 14.02 10.93
C PRO A 50 -6.68 13.25 11.75
N LEU A 51 -5.87 12.38 11.12
CA LEU A 51 -4.84 11.58 11.79
C LEU A 51 -3.68 12.45 12.32
N SER A 52 -3.25 13.47 11.58
CA SER A 52 -2.12 14.32 11.97
C SER A 52 -2.36 15.16 13.22
N LYS A 53 -3.63 15.27 13.67
CA LYS A 53 -3.97 15.98 14.92
C LYS A 53 -3.46 15.27 16.18
N SER A 54 -3.27 13.96 16.13
CA SER A 54 -2.89 13.13 17.29
C SER A 54 -1.70 12.21 17.06
N ARG A 55 -1.20 12.12 15.82
CA ARG A 55 -0.11 11.22 15.42
C ARG A 55 0.90 11.95 14.55
N ARG A 56 2.15 11.52 14.58
CA ARG A 56 3.14 11.89 13.58
C ARG A 56 3.01 10.96 12.39
N LEU A 57 2.53 11.49 11.28
CA LEU A 57 2.31 10.74 10.05
C LEU A 57 3.58 10.76 9.19
N ILE A 58 3.90 9.61 8.61
CA ILE A 58 5.02 9.43 7.70
C ILE A 58 4.52 8.61 6.52
N ALA A 59 4.51 9.19 5.33
CA ALA A 59 4.15 8.49 4.10
C ALA A 59 5.16 8.82 3.00
N CYS A 60 5.65 7.82 2.30
CA CYS A 60 6.48 8.04 1.12
C CYS A 60 5.78 7.46 -0.11
N ASP A 61 6.07 8.05 -1.28
CA ASP A 61 5.82 7.35 -2.53
C ASP A 61 6.88 6.26 -2.67
N LEU A 62 6.45 5.02 -2.77
CA LEU A 62 7.34 3.88 -2.97
C LEU A 62 8.17 4.09 -4.26
N LEU A 63 9.37 3.51 -4.31
CA LEU A 63 10.22 3.61 -5.48
C LEU A 63 9.48 3.05 -6.71
N GLY A 64 9.41 3.84 -7.77
CA GLY A 64 8.63 3.53 -8.97
C GLY A 64 7.24 4.15 -9.03
N PHE A 65 6.77 4.78 -7.96
CA PHE A 65 5.41 5.32 -7.84
C PHE A 65 5.38 6.83 -7.65
N GLY A 66 4.23 7.44 -7.93
CA GLY A 66 3.92 8.85 -7.65
C GLY A 66 5.01 9.81 -8.06
N PHE A 67 5.50 10.61 -7.13
CA PHE A 67 6.56 11.59 -7.33
C PHE A 67 7.98 11.05 -7.03
N SER A 68 8.10 9.78 -6.63
CA SER A 68 9.40 9.12 -6.45
C SER A 68 10.04 8.73 -7.77
N SER A 69 11.37 8.60 -7.78
CA SER A 69 12.16 8.15 -8.94
C SER A 69 11.66 6.82 -9.50
N LYS A 70 11.74 6.69 -10.84
CA LYS A 70 11.28 5.51 -11.60
C LYS A 70 12.41 4.88 -12.42
N PRO A 71 13.49 4.40 -11.76
CA PRO A 71 14.62 3.78 -12.47
C PRO A 71 14.20 2.50 -13.19
N LYS A 72 14.94 2.14 -14.24
CA LYS A 72 14.74 0.88 -14.99
C LYS A 72 15.41 -0.30 -14.26
N ILE A 73 14.87 -0.67 -13.12
CA ILE A 73 15.35 -1.80 -12.28
C ILE A 73 14.25 -2.82 -12.10
N ASP A 74 14.52 -3.91 -11.42
CA ASP A 74 13.49 -4.79 -10.89
C ASP A 74 13.02 -4.24 -9.53
N TYR A 75 11.70 -4.16 -9.39
CA TYR A 75 11.05 -3.67 -8.17
C TYR A 75 10.59 -4.87 -7.37
N THR A 76 11.14 -5.01 -6.16
CA THR A 76 10.79 -6.09 -5.24
C THR A 76 10.19 -5.53 -3.96
N ILE A 77 9.43 -6.34 -3.26
CA ILE A 77 8.92 -6.00 -1.93
C ILE A 77 10.08 -5.79 -0.95
N PHE A 78 11.13 -6.60 -1.06
CA PHE A 78 12.34 -6.44 -0.24
C PHE A 78 13.00 -5.07 -0.44
N LEU A 79 13.13 -4.62 -1.70
CA LEU A 79 13.68 -3.29 -2.02
C LEU A 79 12.84 -2.16 -1.38
N GLN A 80 11.51 -2.27 -1.42
CA GLN A 80 10.63 -1.28 -0.80
C GLN A 80 10.76 -1.28 0.73
N ALA A 81 10.85 -2.46 1.34
CA ALA A 81 11.08 -2.59 2.77
C ALA A 81 12.45 -2.03 3.19
N ASP A 82 13.53 -2.32 2.44
CA ASP A 82 14.87 -1.75 2.67
C ASP A 82 14.85 -0.22 2.63
N MET A 83 14.16 0.34 1.62
CA MET A 83 14.01 1.78 1.46
C MET A 83 13.30 2.40 2.68
N ILE A 84 12.20 1.79 3.12
CA ILE A 84 11.42 2.28 4.27
C ILE A 84 12.24 2.20 5.56
N GLU A 85 12.88 1.07 5.86
CA GLU A 85 13.71 0.94 7.06
C GLU A 85 14.87 1.94 7.07
N LYS A 86 15.53 2.13 5.92
CA LYS A 86 16.59 3.16 5.80
C LYS A 86 16.06 4.57 6.02
N LEU A 87 14.91 4.91 5.43
CA LEU A 87 14.28 6.22 5.60
C LEU A 87 13.92 6.50 7.06
N LEU A 88 13.33 5.53 7.75
CA LEU A 88 12.98 5.66 9.16
C LEU A 88 14.24 5.77 10.05
N SER A 89 15.25 4.95 9.78
CA SER A 89 16.53 4.98 10.48
C SER A 89 17.25 6.34 10.33
N ASP A 90 17.29 6.90 9.10
CA ASP A 90 17.91 8.22 8.85
C ASP A 90 17.19 9.37 9.57
N LYS A 91 15.93 9.17 9.92
CA LYS A 91 15.11 10.11 10.72
C LYS A 91 15.18 9.82 12.23
N GLY A 92 15.94 8.84 12.67
CA GLY A 92 16.02 8.42 14.08
C GLY A 92 14.70 7.79 14.57
N ILE A 93 13.85 7.30 13.69
CA ILE A 93 12.56 6.67 14.04
C ILE A 93 12.79 5.19 14.26
N GLN A 94 12.71 4.76 15.51
CA GLN A 94 12.94 3.38 15.92
C GLN A 94 11.65 2.59 16.15
N GLU A 95 10.51 3.28 16.23
CA GLU A 95 9.22 2.66 16.55
C GLU A 95 8.10 3.28 15.75
N VAL A 96 7.22 2.42 15.20
CA VAL A 96 6.06 2.84 14.40
C VAL A 96 4.85 1.94 14.63
N LYS A 97 3.64 2.48 14.40
CA LYS A 97 2.48 1.73 13.90
C LYS A 97 2.44 1.82 12.38
N ILE A 98 1.82 0.84 11.73
CA ILE A 98 1.71 0.80 10.26
C ILE A 98 0.24 0.82 9.86
N LEU A 99 -0.10 1.67 8.89
CA LEU A 99 -1.33 1.63 8.12
C LEU A 99 -0.96 1.38 6.66
N ALA A 100 -1.38 0.27 6.09
CA ALA A 100 -0.97 -0.14 4.76
C ALA A 100 -2.19 -0.42 3.87
N HIS A 101 -1.99 -0.39 2.54
CA HIS A 101 -3.01 -0.66 1.54
C HIS A 101 -2.44 -1.44 0.36
N ASP A 102 -3.14 -2.46 -0.13
CA ASP A 102 -2.84 -3.30 -1.31
C ASP A 102 -1.38 -3.83 -1.36
N LEU A 103 -0.54 -3.30 -2.24
CA LEU A 103 0.90 -3.61 -2.32
C LEU A 103 1.59 -3.23 -1.00
N GLY A 104 1.18 -2.12 -0.40
CA GLY A 104 1.68 -1.68 0.91
C GLY A 104 1.47 -2.71 2.00
N ASP A 105 0.38 -3.48 1.98
CA ASP A 105 0.16 -4.59 2.92
C ASP A 105 1.24 -5.66 2.79
N THR A 106 1.69 -5.95 1.56
CA THR A 106 2.79 -6.91 1.36
C THR A 106 4.13 -6.36 1.84
N VAL A 107 4.37 -5.06 1.67
CA VAL A 107 5.56 -4.41 2.27
C VAL A 107 5.47 -4.47 3.81
N ALA A 108 4.30 -4.23 4.39
CA ALA A 108 4.08 -4.36 5.83
C ALA A 108 4.29 -5.80 6.33
N GLN A 109 3.90 -6.82 5.55
CA GLN A 109 4.18 -8.24 5.86
C GLN A 109 5.68 -8.51 5.90
N GLU A 110 6.48 -7.98 4.96
CA GLU A 110 7.93 -8.14 4.99
C GLU A 110 8.57 -7.39 6.18
N LEU A 111 8.14 -6.16 6.46
CA LEU A 111 8.61 -5.42 7.63
C LEU A 111 8.29 -6.16 8.95
N LEU A 112 7.10 -6.77 9.04
CA LEU A 112 6.71 -7.60 10.17
C LEU A 112 7.57 -8.85 10.30
N ALA A 113 7.83 -9.55 9.19
CA ALA A 113 8.70 -10.72 9.19
C ALA A 113 10.10 -10.38 9.68
N ARG A 114 10.68 -9.26 9.21
CA ARG A 114 11.97 -8.75 9.70
C ARG A 114 11.95 -8.39 11.19
N PHE A 115 10.86 -7.79 11.65
CA PHE A 115 10.68 -7.48 13.07
C PHE A 115 10.68 -8.76 13.92
N ILE A 116 9.96 -9.80 13.48
CA ILE A 116 9.93 -11.10 14.17
C ILE A 116 11.31 -11.76 14.15
N ASP A 117 12.01 -11.77 13.01
CA ASP A 117 13.36 -12.32 12.88
C ASP A 117 14.32 -11.66 13.87
N ARG A 118 14.34 -10.30 13.93
CA ARG A 118 15.17 -9.54 14.87
C ARG A 118 14.81 -9.82 16.32
N LYS A 119 13.53 -9.90 16.64
CA LYS A 119 13.08 -10.22 18.00
C LYS A 119 13.57 -11.60 18.44
N ASN A 120 13.60 -12.57 17.54
CA ASN A 120 14.07 -13.93 17.83
C ASN A 120 15.59 -14.03 17.93
N SER A 121 16.34 -13.23 17.13
CA SER A 121 17.81 -13.21 17.17
C SER A 121 18.41 -12.25 18.22
N GLY A 122 17.57 -11.40 18.85
CA GLY A 122 18.06 -10.38 19.78
C GLY A 122 18.71 -9.17 19.08
N GLU A 123 18.49 -9.00 17.77
CA GLU A 123 19.03 -7.88 17.01
C GLU A 123 18.18 -6.62 17.15
N ASN A 124 18.85 -5.46 17.10
CA ASN A 124 18.18 -4.16 17.12
C ASN A 124 17.67 -3.77 15.74
N GLY A 125 16.60 -2.98 15.68
CA GLY A 125 16.06 -2.43 14.44
C GLY A 125 14.70 -1.79 14.64
N LEU A 126 13.95 -1.64 13.55
CA LEU A 126 12.62 -1.04 13.60
C LEU A 126 11.68 -1.87 14.47
N ASN A 127 11.09 -1.24 15.47
CA ASN A 127 10.05 -1.81 16.32
C ASN A 127 8.65 -1.48 15.74
N ILE A 128 7.81 -2.51 15.61
CA ILE A 128 6.44 -2.34 15.11
C ILE A 128 5.47 -2.62 16.26
N LYS A 129 4.58 -1.67 16.56
CA LYS A 129 3.62 -1.78 17.68
C LYS A 129 2.29 -2.40 17.28
N ALA A 130 1.81 -2.07 16.08
CA ALA A 130 0.55 -2.57 15.53
C ALA A 130 0.53 -2.36 14.03
N ILE A 131 -0.30 -3.15 13.32
CA ILE A 131 -0.50 -3.00 11.87
C ILE A 131 -2.00 -2.97 11.58
N THR A 132 -2.41 -2.00 10.74
CA THR A 132 -3.72 -1.97 10.11
C THR A 132 -3.56 -2.20 8.62
N LEU A 133 -4.25 -3.20 8.07
CA LEU A 133 -4.18 -3.61 6.66
C LEU A 133 -5.50 -3.25 5.96
N LEU A 134 -5.40 -2.67 4.77
CA LEU A 134 -6.56 -2.29 3.94
C LEU A 134 -6.53 -3.02 2.60
N ASN A 135 -7.47 -3.91 2.34
CA ASN A 135 -7.72 -4.55 1.04
C ASN A 135 -6.47 -5.05 0.30
N GLY A 136 -5.46 -5.56 0.99
CA GLY A 136 -4.29 -6.17 0.38
C GLY A 136 -4.48 -7.63 0.01
N GLY A 137 -3.74 -8.11 -0.98
CA GLY A 137 -3.73 -9.53 -1.34
C GLY A 137 -2.80 -10.35 -0.45
N ILE A 138 -2.96 -10.27 0.87
CA ILE A 138 -2.06 -10.86 1.88
C ILE A 138 -2.03 -12.39 1.88
N PHE A 139 -3.04 -13.03 1.29
CA PHE A 139 -3.10 -14.49 1.06
C PHE A 139 -3.10 -14.76 -0.45
N PRO A 140 -1.97 -15.13 -1.04
CA PRO A 140 -1.82 -15.29 -2.50
C PRO A 140 -2.84 -16.22 -3.15
N GLU A 141 -3.27 -17.26 -2.42
CA GLU A 141 -4.27 -18.21 -2.88
C GLU A 141 -5.68 -17.63 -3.01
N SER A 142 -5.99 -16.55 -2.27
CA SER A 142 -7.29 -15.88 -2.33
C SER A 142 -7.32 -14.70 -3.31
N HIS A 143 -6.16 -14.22 -3.76
CA HIS A 143 -6.05 -13.07 -4.65
C HIS A 143 -6.68 -13.33 -6.02
N ARG A 144 -7.57 -12.43 -6.48
CA ARG A 144 -8.25 -12.53 -7.78
C ARG A 144 -7.75 -11.44 -8.74
N PRO A 145 -6.64 -11.68 -9.47
CA PRO A 145 -6.06 -10.66 -10.33
C PRO A 145 -7.02 -10.28 -11.45
N ARG A 146 -7.20 -8.98 -11.66
CA ARG A 146 -7.98 -8.42 -12.77
C ARG A 146 -7.32 -8.75 -14.11
N PHE A 147 -8.12 -8.74 -15.18
CA PHE A 147 -7.62 -9.03 -16.53
C PHE A 147 -6.41 -8.16 -16.92
N ILE A 148 -6.47 -6.86 -16.63
CA ILE A 148 -5.35 -5.94 -16.88
C ILE A 148 -4.07 -6.31 -16.08
N GLN A 149 -4.20 -6.79 -14.85
CA GLN A 149 -3.06 -7.24 -14.05
C GLN A 149 -2.42 -8.49 -14.68
N LYS A 150 -3.24 -9.44 -15.15
CA LYS A 150 -2.76 -10.64 -15.87
C LYS A 150 -2.03 -10.25 -17.15
N LEU A 151 -2.55 -9.30 -17.92
CA LEU A 151 -1.92 -8.80 -19.14
C LEU A 151 -0.59 -8.10 -18.85
N LEU A 152 -0.53 -7.22 -17.85
CA LEU A 152 0.71 -6.54 -17.44
C LEU A 152 1.79 -7.53 -16.94
N HIS A 153 1.36 -8.62 -16.32
CA HIS A 153 2.27 -9.67 -15.84
C HIS A 153 2.74 -10.62 -16.97
N SER A 154 2.10 -10.58 -18.14
CA SER A 154 2.46 -11.42 -19.29
C SER A 154 3.79 -10.96 -19.96
N PRO A 155 4.40 -11.79 -20.82
CA PRO A 155 5.57 -11.39 -21.62
C PRO A 155 5.34 -10.12 -22.47
N LEU A 156 4.08 -9.83 -22.84
CA LEU A 156 3.71 -8.63 -23.59
C LEU A 156 3.42 -7.41 -22.69
N GLY A 157 3.56 -7.56 -21.39
CA GLY A 157 3.25 -6.51 -20.42
C GLY A 157 3.99 -5.19 -20.66
N TRP A 158 5.22 -5.24 -21.17
CA TRP A 158 5.99 -4.05 -21.50
C TRP A 158 5.35 -3.22 -22.65
N ILE A 159 4.77 -3.89 -23.67
CA ILE A 159 4.04 -3.22 -24.76
C ILE A 159 2.77 -2.57 -24.18
N LEU A 160 2.01 -3.33 -23.40
CA LEU A 160 0.76 -2.85 -22.80
C LEU A 160 0.99 -1.66 -21.86
N SER A 161 2.10 -1.64 -21.15
CA SER A 161 2.53 -0.52 -20.32
C SER A 161 2.74 0.76 -21.15
N GLN A 162 3.26 0.67 -22.39
CA GLN A 162 3.40 1.82 -23.29
C GLN A 162 2.06 2.32 -23.84
N LEU A 163 1.07 1.44 -23.97
CA LEU A 163 -0.26 1.74 -24.53
C LEU A 163 -1.26 2.21 -23.47
N MET A 164 -0.87 2.21 -22.20
CA MET A 164 -1.74 2.68 -21.12
C MET A 164 -2.07 4.16 -21.31
N ASN A 165 -3.35 4.49 -21.25
CA ASN A 165 -3.84 5.87 -21.40
C ASN A 165 -4.89 6.20 -20.35
N ARG A 166 -5.19 7.50 -20.20
CA ARG A 166 -6.12 8.04 -19.20
C ARG A 166 -7.48 7.34 -19.22
N LYS A 167 -8.11 7.16 -20.40
CA LYS A 167 -9.44 6.56 -20.50
C LYS A 167 -9.47 5.09 -20.06
N SER A 168 -8.48 4.29 -20.50
CA SER A 168 -8.36 2.89 -20.12
C SER A 168 -8.05 2.74 -18.61
N PHE A 169 -7.21 3.61 -18.07
CA PHE A 169 -6.92 3.66 -16.63
C PHE A 169 -8.19 4.00 -15.84
N GLN A 170 -8.86 5.10 -16.14
CA GLN A 170 -10.08 5.53 -15.43
C GLN A 170 -11.15 4.43 -15.39
N LYS A 171 -11.38 3.76 -16.53
CA LYS A 171 -12.35 2.65 -16.62
C LYS A 171 -11.96 1.47 -15.73
N SER A 172 -10.70 1.03 -15.79
CA SER A 172 -10.22 -0.13 -15.02
C SER A 172 -10.07 0.19 -13.53
N PHE A 173 -9.64 1.40 -13.21
CA PHE A 173 -9.45 1.87 -11.84
C PHE A 173 -10.79 2.08 -11.12
N SER A 174 -11.74 2.77 -11.74
CA SER A 174 -13.09 2.93 -11.19
C SER A 174 -13.79 1.58 -10.93
N ALA A 175 -13.45 0.53 -11.67
CA ALA A 175 -14.08 -0.78 -11.55
C ALA A 175 -13.69 -1.57 -10.29
N VAL A 176 -12.70 -1.10 -9.50
CA VAL A 176 -12.35 -1.74 -8.23
C VAL A 176 -13.02 -1.09 -7.01
N PHE A 177 -13.65 0.07 -7.19
CA PHE A 177 -14.42 0.76 -6.15
C PHE A 177 -15.81 0.12 -5.98
N GLY A 178 -16.42 0.30 -4.82
CA GLY A 178 -17.77 -0.16 -4.53
C GLY A 178 -18.80 0.42 -5.49
N THR A 179 -19.94 -0.22 -5.60
CA THR A 179 -20.98 0.14 -6.56
C THR A 179 -21.45 1.58 -6.38
N ASN A 180 -21.61 2.02 -5.14
CA ASN A 180 -22.15 3.34 -4.77
C ASN A 180 -21.08 4.34 -4.33
N THR A 181 -19.79 3.97 -4.40
CA THR A 181 -18.66 4.78 -3.93
C THR A 181 -17.62 5.03 -5.02
N LYS A 182 -18.08 5.06 -6.27
CA LYS A 182 -17.21 5.34 -7.42
C LYS A 182 -16.56 6.71 -7.29
N PRO A 183 -15.27 6.81 -7.63
CA PRO A 183 -14.59 8.10 -7.63
C PRO A 183 -15.16 9.01 -8.73
N SER A 184 -15.15 10.31 -8.48
CA SER A 184 -15.49 11.33 -9.47
C SER A 184 -14.45 11.36 -10.61
N LEU A 185 -14.81 11.98 -11.75
CA LEU A 185 -13.85 12.16 -12.85
C LEU A 185 -12.62 12.98 -12.40
N GLU A 186 -12.81 13.97 -11.55
CA GLU A 186 -11.71 14.77 -11.00
C GLU A 186 -10.77 13.94 -10.11
N GLU A 187 -11.31 13.05 -9.27
CA GLU A 187 -10.49 12.12 -8.48
C GLU A 187 -9.72 11.14 -9.39
N LEU A 188 -10.38 10.60 -10.41
CA LEU A 188 -9.75 9.72 -11.40
C LEU A 188 -8.61 10.42 -12.16
N ASP A 189 -8.76 11.71 -12.43
CA ASP A 189 -7.73 12.52 -13.09
C ASP A 189 -6.51 12.73 -12.20
N ARG A 190 -6.72 13.00 -10.92
CA ARG A 190 -5.63 13.12 -9.95
C ARG A 190 -4.85 11.81 -9.80
N PHE A 191 -5.55 10.68 -9.75
CA PHE A 191 -4.88 9.36 -9.73
C PHE A 191 -4.11 9.09 -11.02
N TRP A 192 -4.68 9.45 -12.17
CA TRP A 192 -3.98 9.31 -13.45
C TRP A 192 -2.71 10.15 -13.51
N GLU A 193 -2.75 11.39 -13.04
CA GLU A 193 -1.58 12.27 -12.99
C GLU A 193 -0.43 11.64 -12.20
N LEU A 194 -0.71 11.04 -11.04
CA LEU A 194 0.27 10.33 -10.23
C LEU A 194 0.85 9.11 -10.95
N VAL A 195 -0.01 8.29 -11.53
CA VAL A 195 0.38 7.06 -12.24
C VAL A 195 1.21 7.37 -13.50
N ALA A 196 0.86 8.42 -14.22
CA ALA A 196 1.53 8.81 -15.45
C ALA A 196 2.80 9.66 -15.22
N SER A 197 2.97 10.23 -14.01
CA SER A 197 4.12 11.07 -13.65
C SER A 197 5.44 10.38 -13.99
N ASP A 198 6.38 11.15 -14.57
CA ASP A 198 7.74 10.72 -14.91
C ASP A 198 7.81 9.35 -15.63
N GLY A 199 6.82 9.07 -16.48
CA GLY A 199 6.76 7.83 -17.26
C GLY A 199 6.40 6.58 -16.44
N GLY A 200 5.68 6.74 -15.32
CA GLY A 200 5.27 5.64 -14.44
C GLY A 200 4.47 4.54 -15.15
N THR A 201 3.65 4.89 -16.15
CA THR A 201 2.95 3.90 -16.97
C THR A 201 3.90 2.91 -17.64
N LYS A 202 5.09 3.39 -18.08
CA LYS A 202 6.07 2.57 -18.83
C LYS A 202 6.69 1.45 -18.02
N ILE A 203 6.64 1.53 -16.69
CA ILE A 203 7.20 0.53 -15.78
C ILE A 203 6.13 -0.29 -15.05
N ALA A 204 4.84 -0.07 -15.33
CA ALA A 204 3.74 -0.77 -14.66
C ALA A 204 3.87 -2.30 -14.72
N HIS A 205 4.37 -2.86 -15.84
CA HIS A 205 4.67 -4.29 -16.02
C HIS A 205 5.77 -4.80 -15.08
N LYS A 206 6.66 -3.93 -14.61
CA LYS A 206 7.68 -4.28 -13.61
C LYS A 206 7.12 -4.20 -12.20
N LEU A 207 6.35 -3.12 -11.92
CA LEU A 207 5.75 -2.91 -10.62
C LEU A 207 4.76 -4.01 -10.23
N ILE A 208 3.99 -4.56 -11.18
CA ILE A 208 2.98 -5.60 -10.91
C ILE A 208 3.58 -6.96 -10.50
N ARG A 209 4.89 -7.17 -10.63
CA ARG A 209 5.55 -8.43 -10.32
C ARG A 209 5.45 -8.85 -8.85
N TYR A 210 5.14 -7.93 -7.95
CA TYR A 210 4.89 -8.24 -6.54
C TYR A 210 3.81 -9.32 -6.33
N ILE A 211 2.87 -9.48 -7.28
CA ILE A 211 1.87 -10.55 -7.23
C ILE A 211 2.55 -11.94 -7.27
N GLN A 212 3.63 -12.08 -8.04
CA GLN A 212 4.41 -13.32 -8.05
C GLN A 212 5.25 -13.48 -6.78
N GLU A 213 5.84 -12.40 -6.28
CA GLU A 213 6.59 -12.43 -5.02
C GLU A 213 5.73 -12.90 -3.85
N ARG A 214 4.45 -12.48 -3.79
CA ARG A 214 3.48 -12.97 -2.79
C ARG A 214 3.39 -14.50 -2.78
N LYS A 215 3.39 -15.14 -3.96
CA LYS A 215 3.33 -16.60 -4.07
C LYS A 215 4.64 -17.25 -3.63
N THR A 216 5.76 -16.71 -4.09
CA THR A 216 7.09 -17.24 -3.78
C THR A 216 7.44 -17.14 -2.29
N ASN A 217 7.03 -16.04 -1.64
CA ASN A 217 7.33 -15.77 -0.24
C ASN A 217 6.14 -16.01 0.70
N ARG A 218 5.17 -16.84 0.27
CA ARG A 218 3.92 -17.06 1.01
C ARG A 218 4.17 -17.50 2.47
N GLU A 219 5.03 -18.46 2.67
CA GLU A 219 5.29 -19.00 4.02
C GLU A 219 5.81 -17.92 4.97
N ARG A 220 6.78 -17.12 4.49
CA ARG A 220 7.35 -16.01 5.25
C ARG A 220 6.31 -14.94 5.59
N TRP A 221 5.56 -14.46 4.61
CA TRP A 221 4.68 -13.32 4.77
C TRP A 221 3.34 -13.67 5.41
N VAL A 222 2.77 -14.81 5.06
CA VAL A 222 1.55 -15.31 5.71
C VAL A 222 1.85 -15.79 7.13
N GLY A 223 2.96 -16.49 7.34
CA GLY A 223 3.42 -16.89 8.67
C GLY A 223 3.58 -15.69 9.60
N ALA A 224 4.21 -14.61 9.13
CA ALA A 224 4.37 -13.38 9.93
C ALA A 224 3.02 -12.80 10.40
N ILE A 225 1.96 -12.87 9.58
CA ILE A 225 0.61 -12.41 9.96
C ILE A 225 -0.01 -13.36 10.99
N LEU A 226 0.06 -14.68 10.74
CA LEU A 226 -0.62 -15.68 11.57
C LEU A 226 0.04 -15.84 12.95
N ASP A 227 1.36 -15.74 13.01
CA ASP A 227 2.19 -15.88 14.21
C ASP A 227 2.61 -14.53 14.81
N SER A 228 1.92 -13.46 14.45
CA SER A 228 2.29 -12.10 14.85
C SER A 228 2.28 -11.91 16.37
N PRO A 229 3.38 -11.40 16.96
CA PRO A 229 3.45 -11.06 18.37
C PRO A 229 2.84 -9.69 18.71
N ILE A 230 2.27 -9.00 17.71
CA ILE A 230 1.68 -7.66 17.84
C ILE A 230 0.27 -7.65 17.26
N PRO A 231 -0.58 -6.69 17.66
CA PRO A 231 -1.92 -6.54 17.10
C PRO A 231 -1.90 -6.29 15.59
N ILE A 232 -2.72 -7.06 14.85
CA ILE A 232 -2.99 -6.84 13.43
C ILE A 232 -4.49 -6.72 13.24
N ARG A 233 -4.93 -5.62 12.63
CA ARG A 233 -6.31 -5.41 12.22
C ARG A 233 -6.41 -5.32 10.72
N MET A 234 -7.39 -6.02 10.14
CA MET A 234 -7.79 -5.86 8.75
C MET A 234 -9.07 -5.02 8.69
N ILE A 235 -9.08 -3.95 7.91
CA ILE A 235 -10.28 -3.19 7.55
C ILE A 235 -10.51 -3.42 6.06
N ASN A 236 -11.57 -4.14 5.70
CA ASN A 236 -11.71 -4.67 4.34
C ASN A 236 -13.04 -4.27 3.69
N GLY A 237 -12.96 -3.61 2.54
CA GLY A 237 -14.10 -3.36 1.67
C GLY A 237 -14.59 -4.65 1.02
N MET A 238 -15.85 -5.00 1.25
CA MET A 238 -16.39 -6.30 0.89
C MET A 238 -16.75 -6.44 -0.59
N GLU A 239 -16.98 -5.30 -1.29
CA GLU A 239 -17.25 -5.28 -2.74
C GLU A 239 -15.98 -5.27 -3.61
N ASP A 240 -14.78 -5.27 -2.99
CA ASP A 240 -13.53 -5.33 -3.74
C ASP A 240 -13.44 -6.60 -4.58
N PRO A 241 -13.32 -6.49 -5.92
CA PRO A 241 -13.21 -7.66 -6.80
C PRO A 241 -11.84 -8.35 -6.73
N VAL A 242 -10.82 -7.71 -6.12
CA VAL A 242 -9.43 -8.18 -6.05
C VAL A 242 -9.17 -8.93 -4.74
N SER A 243 -9.54 -8.32 -3.62
CA SER A 243 -9.25 -8.80 -2.26
C SER A 243 -10.41 -8.48 -1.28
N GLY A 244 -11.65 -8.67 -1.70
CA GLY A 244 -12.84 -8.39 -0.90
C GLY A 244 -13.28 -9.56 0.00
N ALA A 245 -14.57 -9.88 0.00
CA ALA A 245 -15.17 -10.89 0.87
C ALA A 245 -14.46 -12.26 0.84
N HIS A 246 -13.91 -12.66 -0.30
CA HIS A 246 -13.17 -13.91 -0.44
C HIS A 246 -11.83 -13.92 0.32
N LEU A 247 -11.17 -12.77 0.45
CA LEU A 247 -9.97 -12.62 1.29
C LEU A 247 -10.34 -12.73 2.77
N VAL A 248 -11.37 -12.02 3.19
CA VAL A 248 -11.91 -12.08 4.57
C VAL A 248 -12.26 -13.50 4.95
N LYS A 249 -12.97 -14.22 4.08
CA LYS A 249 -13.28 -15.64 4.28
C LYS A 249 -12.01 -16.46 4.51
N ARG A 250 -10.99 -16.25 3.65
CA ARG A 250 -9.71 -16.97 3.77
C ARG A 250 -8.99 -16.66 5.08
N TYR A 251 -8.99 -15.40 5.52
CA TYR A 251 -8.35 -15.05 6.80
C TYR A 251 -9.05 -15.74 7.99
N LYS A 252 -10.38 -15.75 8.01
CA LYS A 252 -11.17 -16.46 9.06
C LYS A 252 -10.92 -17.98 9.05
N GLU A 253 -10.67 -18.58 7.89
CA GLU A 253 -10.29 -20.00 7.78
C GLU A 253 -8.90 -20.28 8.36
N LEU A 254 -7.95 -19.34 8.21
CA LEU A 254 -6.58 -19.49 8.68
C LEU A 254 -6.38 -19.11 10.14
N SER A 255 -7.20 -18.21 10.68
CA SER A 255 -7.10 -17.72 12.06
C SER A 255 -8.46 -17.44 12.64
N SER A 256 -8.81 -18.15 13.71
CA SER A 256 -10.05 -17.91 14.48
C SER A 256 -10.02 -16.62 15.30
N SER A 257 -8.83 -16.05 15.53
CA SER A 257 -8.60 -14.81 16.28
C SER A 257 -8.37 -13.59 15.39
N ALA A 258 -8.61 -13.70 14.08
CA ALA A 258 -8.41 -12.61 13.15
C ALA A 258 -9.28 -11.38 13.51
N ASP A 259 -8.63 -10.23 13.74
CA ASP A 259 -9.33 -8.95 13.99
C ASP A 259 -9.68 -8.30 12.65
N ILE A 260 -10.95 -8.40 12.25
CA ILE A 260 -11.44 -8.00 10.94
C ILE A 260 -12.63 -7.06 11.09
N VAL A 261 -12.50 -5.89 10.45
CA VAL A 261 -13.60 -4.94 10.26
C VAL A 261 -14.06 -5.05 8.80
N GLU A 262 -15.26 -5.57 8.61
CA GLU A 262 -15.89 -5.70 7.29
C GLU A 262 -16.65 -4.42 6.96
N LEU A 263 -16.42 -3.87 5.76
CA LEU A 263 -17.09 -2.67 5.26
C LEU A 263 -18.00 -3.03 4.07
N PRO A 264 -19.29 -3.34 4.30
CA PRO A 264 -20.25 -3.59 3.22
C PRO A 264 -20.41 -2.37 2.31
N GLY A 265 -20.58 -2.60 1.01
CA GLY A 265 -20.75 -1.53 0.02
C GLY A 265 -19.47 -0.80 -0.38
N ILE A 266 -18.33 -1.11 0.23
CA ILE A 266 -17.03 -0.48 -0.01
C ILE A 266 -16.17 -1.41 -0.87
N GLY A 267 -15.44 -0.82 -1.82
CA GLY A 267 -14.54 -1.53 -2.72
C GLY A 267 -13.10 -1.59 -2.22
N HIS A 268 -12.17 -1.44 -3.16
CA HIS A 268 -10.75 -1.67 -2.95
C HIS A 268 -10.01 -0.54 -2.21
N TYR A 269 -10.56 0.69 -2.16
CA TYR A 269 -9.92 1.86 -1.57
C TYR A 269 -10.68 2.40 -0.34
N PRO A 270 -10.76 1.65 0.78
CA PRO A 270 -11.55 2.08 1.96
C PRO A 270 -11.18 3.48 2.46
N GLN A 271 -9.89 3.85 2.43
CA GLN A 271 -9.39 5.16 2.86
C GLN A 271 -9.90 6.31 1.97
N VAL A 272 -10.29 6.02 0.73
CA VAL A 272 -10.87 6.99 -0.21
C VAL A 272 -12.39 6.95 -0.18
N GLU A 273 -12.97 5.75 -0.13
CA GLU A 273 -14.41 5.49 -0.23
C GLU A 273 -15.17 5.75 1.07
N ALA A 274 -14.56 5.37 2.21
CA ALA A 274 -15.17 5.45 3.54
C ALA A 274 -14.17 5.97 4.60
N PRO A 275 -13.55 7.16 4.40
CA PRO A 275 -12.48 7.66 5.25
C PRO A 275 -12.85 7.70 6.73
N ASN A 276 -14.08 8.08 7.07
CA ASN A 276 -14.55 8.15 8.46
C ASN A 276 -14.61 6.78 9.14
N LEU A 277 -14.92 5.71 8.39
CA LEU A 277 -14.89 4.34 8.93
C LEU A 277 -13.45 3.88 9.15
N VAL A 278 -12.54 4.17 8.21
CA VAL A 278 -11.12 3.86 8.39
C VAL A 278 -10.57 4.59 9.62
N LEU A 279 -10.84 5.90 9.77
CA LEU A 279 -10.41 6.69 10.94
C LEU A 279 -10.90 6.11 12.28
N LYS A 280 -12.11 5.54 12.30
CA LYS A 280 -12.69 4.94 13.51
C LYS A 280 -11.96 3.67 13.95
N PHE A 281 -11.39 2.92 13.01
CA PHE A 281 -10.88 1.58 13.26
C PHE A 281 -9.36 1.43 13.11
N VAL A 282 -8.62 2.47 12.70
CA VAL A 282 -7.14 2.43 12.69
C VAL A 282 -6.59 2.24 14.11
N LEU A 283 -5.65 1.28 14.30
CA LEU A 283 -5.01 0.95 15.58
C LEU A 283 -4.05 2.04 16.08
#